data_327ddbe8e3b4a6f05df4a0c7439d9188
#
_entry.id   327ddbe8e3b4a6f05df4a0c7439d9188
#
_cell.length_a   1.000
_cell.length_b   1.000
_cell.length_c   1.000
_cell.angle_alpha   90.00
_cell.angle_beta   90.00
_cell.angle_gamma   90.00
#
_symmetry.space_group_name_H-M   'P 1'
#
loop_
_entity.id
_entity.type
_entity.pdbx_description
1 polymer ?
#
loop_
_entity_poly.entity_id
_entity_poly.type
_entity_poly.pdbx_seq_one_letter_code
_entity_poly.pdbx_strand_id
1 'polypeptide(L)'
;LWDQLSPERRLDVIGIILAAVGALILLGLVSAKRSILIGGAISFLSQIFGWGIYILPFGLLVFGLWLVFRKIERIPPLSLERSVGSIILYLWLLTLLHTLVANAENAEAVALNGVGGGYIGSLFQRFLWFSLGSAGGYVALVAWLILALSMTLDISVQDMFRWLGPILARVRDLLLQRLGRTVSAPAPGPVPENGFTPLAAPVQPPIAGAPVPVVPTVTTTVGQPIQWKLPQSRDILDAGNAPAINEDFIQQRARLIEVTLASFGAPAQVVEISRGPTITQFGVEPLFVESRGGTRTRVRVSKIASLSDDLALALAAPRIRIQAPVPGRSYVGIEVPNDEMALVSLRDVVESETFQRTRKQLSFALGQDVAGHPIMGNLENMPHLLIAGTTGSGKSVCVNSIIICFLLNNTPDDLRLVLVDPKRVELTGYNGIPHLLGPVVVEMDRVIGALQWMTREMDKRYHEFAKVGARNIADYNGRMKLQGTKKLPHLVVIIDELADLMMIAPDETEKTI
;
A
#
# COMPACT_ATOMS: atom_id res chain seq x y z
N LEU A 1 -2.21 37.58 12.91
CA LEU A 1 -2.17 37.52 11.43
C LEU A 1 -1.78 36.13 10.91
N TRP A 2 -0.73 35.50 11.47
CA TRP A 2 -0.29 34.17 11.03
C TRP A 2 -1.31 33.07 11.29
N ASP A 3 -1.98 33.11 12.46
CA ASP A 3 -2.99 32.12 12.86
C ASP A 3 -4.35 32.29 12.14
N GLN A 4 -4.57 33.44 11.51
CA GLN A 4 -5.74 33.72 10.69
C GLN A 4 -5.62 33.24 9.24
N LEU A 5 -4.41 32.84 8.79
CA LEU A 5 -4.18 32.31 7.46
C LEU A 5 -4.52 30.81 7.40
N SER A 6 -5.20 30.37 6.34
CA SER A 6 -5.40 28.95 6.08
C SER A 6 -4.07 28.21 5.94
N PRO A 7 -3.99 26.93 6.32
CA PRO A 7 -2.74 26.14 6.20
C PRO A 7 -2.09 26.21 4.82
N GLU A 8 -2.91 26.28 3.77
CA GLU A 8 -2.46 26.39 2.39
C GLU A 8 -1.78 27.73 2.10
N ARG A 9 -2.36 28.84 2.54
CA ARG A 9 -1.77 30.17 2.36
C ARG A 9 -0.49 30.36 3.17
N ARG A 10 -0.37 29.69 4.33
CA ARG A 10 0.88 29.68 5.11
C ARG A 10 2.03 29.07 4.31
N LEU A 11 1.76 27.95 3.60
CA LEU A 11 2.76 27.30 2.76
C LEU A 11 3.13 28.16 1.53
N ASP A 12 2.19 28.88 0.93
CA ASP A 12 2.46 29.78 -0.18
C ASP A 12 3.36 30.95 0.28
N VAL A 13 3.10 31.53 1.45
CA VAL A 13 3.93 32.59 2.05
C VAL A 13 5.35 32.07 2.36
N ILE A 14 5.47 30.89 2.95
CA ILE A 14 6.77 30.24 3.19
C ILE A 14 7.52 30.02 1.87
N GLY A 15 6.82 29.55 0.82
CA GLY A 15 7.40 29.35 -0.49
C GLY A 15 7.96 30.63 -1.12
N ILE A 16 7.20 31.74 -1.04
CA ILE A 16 7.65 33.04 -1.53
C ILE A 16 8.87 33.53 -0.75
N ILE A 17 8.87 33.39 0.57
CA ILE A 17 10.00 33.82 1.41
C ILE A 17 11.25 33.00 1.07
N LEU A 18 11.14 31.68 0.95
CA LEU A 18 12.26 30.80 0.60
C LEU A 18 12.83 31.14 -0.79
N ALA A 19 11.96 31.34 -1.77
CA ALA A 19 12.37 31.73 -3.12
C ALA A 19 13.08 33.10 -3.12
N ALA A 20 12.54 34.08 -2.40
CA ALA A 20 13.13 35.40 -2.27
C ALA A 20 14.51 35.37 -1.58
N VAL A 21 14.64 34.59 -0.49
CA VAL A 21 15.92 34.40 0.20
C VAL A 21 16.93 33.71 -0.71
N GLY A 22 16.55 32.66 -1.42
CA GLY A 22 17.39 31.99 -2.40
C GLY A 22 17.88 32.94 -3.51
N ALA A 23 16.97 33.74 -4.06
CA ALA A 23 17.30 34.74 -5.09
C ALA A 23 18.26 35.84 -4.55
N LEU A 24 18.05 36.32 -3.32
CA LEU A 24 18.92 37.31 -2.69
C LEU A 24 20.32 36.78 -2.46
N ILE A 25 20.46 35.55 -1.97
CA ILE A 25 21.77 34.90 -1.78
C ILE A 25 22.46 34.75 -3.13
N LEU A 26 21.75 34.31 -4.16
CA LEU A 26 22.28 34.10 -5.50
C LEU A 26 22.77 35.42 -6.12
N LEU A 27 21.98 36.48 -6.04
CA LEU A 27 22.37 37.83 -6.46
C LEU A 27 23.60 38.36 -5.66
N GLY A 28 23.64 38.08 -4.37
CA GLY A 28 24.78 38.47 -3.52
C GLY A 28 26.08 37.71 -3.85
N LEU A 29 25.97 36.45 -4.32
CA LEU A 29 27.13 35.67 -4.77
C LEU A 29 27.69 36.18 -6.12
N VAL A 30 26.81 36.64 -7.01
CA VAL A 30 27.17 37.10 -8.37
C VAL A 30 27.59 38.59 -8.37
N SER A 31 27.09 39.37 -7.41
CA SER A 31 27.36 40.81 -7.37
C SER A 31 28.83 41.17 -7.05
N ALA A 32 29.45 41.95 -7.92
CA ALA A 32 30.80 42.44 -7.74
C ALA A 32 30.93 43.48 -6.59
N LYS A 33 29.86 44.25 -6.31
CA LYS A 33 29.80 45.21 -5.18
C LYS A 33 28.86 44.68 -4.12
N ARG A 34 29.41 44.12 -3.05
CA ARG A 34 28.63 43.62 -1.93
C ARG A 34 28.33 44.75 -0.94
N SER A 35 27.05 44.91 -0.57
CA SER A 35 26.70 45.78 0.57
C SER A 35 27.17 45.14 1.87
N ILE A 36 27.37 45.96 2.89
CA ILE A 36 27.90 45.52 4.21
C ILE A 36 27.02 44.39 4.78
N LEU A 37 25.70 44.52 4.68
CA LEU A 37 24.75 43.53 5.19
C LEU A 37 24.78 42.20 4.39
N ILE A 38 24.75 42.27 3.06
CA ILE A 38 24.77 41.07 2.20
C ILE A 38 26.16 40.41 2.28
N GLY A 39 27.24 41.17 2.33
CA GLY A 39 28.59 40.64 2.47
C GLY A 39 28.79 39.90 3.81
N GLY A 40 28.30 40.46 4.92
CA GLY A 40 28.34 39.82 6.22
C GLY A 40 27.50 38.53 6.28
N ALA A 41 26.29 38.57 5.70
CA ALA A 41 25.41 37.37 5.63
C ALA A 41 26.05 36.26 4.79
N ILE A 42 26.65 36.57 3.64
CA ILE A 42 27.33 35.58 2.80
C ILE A 42 28.54 34.99 3.51
N SER A 43 29.35 35.83 4.21
CA SER A 43 30.48 35.37 4.98
C SER A 43 30.04 34.41 6.09
N PHE A 44 28.99 34.74 6.82
CA PHE A 44 28.40 33.87 7.85
C PHE A 44 27.87 32.55 7.27
N LEU A 45 27.12 32.62 6.17
CA LEU A 45 26.61 31.40 5.49
C LEU A 45 27.76 30.56 4.93
N SER A 46 28.83 31.17 4.42
CA SER A 46 29.99 30.42 3.93
C SER A 46 30.74 29.70 5.05
N GLN A 47 30.78 30.24 6.26
CA GLN A 47 31.32 29.52 7.42
C GLN A 47 30.46 28.31 7.79
N ILE A 48 29.12 28.43 7.70
CA ILE A 48 28.19 27.34 8.04
C ILE A 48 28.23 26.25 7.00
N PHE A 49 28.08 26.59 5.70
CA PHE A 49 27.88 25.66 4.60
C PHE A 49 29.12 25.43 3.72
N GLY A 50 30.18 26.20 3.93
CA GLY A 50 31.38 26.13 3.10
C GLY A 50 31.08 26.35 1.62
N TRP A 51 31.61 25.50 0.76
CA TRP A 51 31.30 25.50 -0.69
C TRP A 51 29.86 25.12 -1.02
N GLY A 52 29.14 24.53 -0.09
CA GLY A 52 27.72 24.27 -0.24
C GLY A 52 26.87 25.53 -0.40
N ILE A 53 27.38 26.71 -0.04
CA ILE A 53 26.71 28.00 -0.24
C ILE A 53 26.39 28.29 -1.72
N TYR A 54 27.11 27.69 -2.65
CA TYR A 54 26.84 27.85 -4.08
C TYR A 54 25.64 27.03 -4.55
N ILE A 55 25.31 25.94 -3.86
CA ILE A 55 24.19 25.03 -4.19
C ILE A 55 22.93 25.40 -3.41
N LEU A 56 23.07 25.86 -2.18
CA LEU A 56 21.97 26.21 -1.27
C LEU A 56 20.91 27.14 -1.90
N PRO A 57 21.27 28.27 -2.55
CA PRO A 57 20.29 29.20 -3.08
C PRO A 57 19.45 28.60 -4.22
N PHE A 58 20.03 27.71 -5.03
CA PHE A 58 19.27 26.98 -6.06
C PHE A 58 18.24 26.04 -5.43
N GLY A 59 18.62 25.30 -4.36
CA GLY A 59 17.70 24.46 -3.63
C GLY A 59 16.55 25.23 -2.99
N LEU A 60 16.84 26.37 -2.35
CA LEU A 60 15.85 27.24 -1.74
C LEU A 60 14.89 27.83 -2.80
N LEU A 61 15.43 28.26 -3.94
CA LEU A 61 14.64 28.83 -5.02
C LEU A 61 13.73 27.79 -5.65
N VAL A 62 14.24 26.61 -5.99
CA VAL A 62 13.45 25.52 -6.60
C VAL A 62 12.37 25.05 -5.64
N PHE A 63 12.72 24.81 -4.36
CA PHE A 63 11.76 24.36 -3.37
C PHE A 63 10.71 25.43 -3.04
N GLY A 64 11.13 26.70 -2.94
CA GLY A 64 10.22 27.82 -2.71
C GLY A 64 9.22 28.00 -3.87
N LEU A 65 9.70 27.98 -5.11
CA LEU A 65 8.83 28.04 -6.29
C LEU A 65 7.91 26.82 -6.37
N TRP A 66 8.40 25.64 -6.07
CA TRP A 66 7.56 24.45 -6.02
C TRP A 66 6.42 24.56 -4.99
N LEU A 67 6.68 25.11 -3.79
CA LEU A 67 5.63 25.34 -2.79
C LEU A 67 4.54 26.28 -3.29
N VAL A 68 4.90 27.30 -4.08
CA VAL A 68 3.93 28.26 -4.65
C VAL A 68 3.14 27.63 -5.78
N PHE A 69 3.79 26.87 -6.67
CA PHE A 69 3.19 26.32 -7.88
C PHE A 69 2.64 24.90 -7.74
N ARG A 70 2.69 24.30 -6.56
CA ARG A 70 2.25 22.91 -6.30
C ARG A 70 0.81 22.56 -6.72
N LYS A 71 -0.05 23.58 -6.91
CA LYS A 71 -1.44 23.41 -7.33
C LYS A 71 -1.62 23.27 -8.84
N ILE A 72 -0.56 23.44 -9.62
CA ILE A 72 -0.61 23.31 -11.07
C ILE A 72 -0.53 21.82 -11.42
N GLU A 73 -1.53 21.28 -12.09
CA GLU A 73 -1.69 19.85 -12.44
C GLU A 73 -0.47 19.21 -13.15
N ARG A 74 0.43 20.02 -13.71
CA ARG A 74 1.62 19.57 -14.42
C ARG A 74 2.87 19.40 -13.55
N ILE A 75 2.82 19.81 -12.28
CA ILE A 75 3.98 19.74 -11.38
C ILE A 75 3.82 18.49 -10.50
N PRO A 76 4.75 17.52 -10.57
CA PRO A 76 4.63 16.30 -9.77
C PRO A 76 4.65 16.64 -8.28
N PRO A 77 3.83 15.97 -7.46
CA PRO A 77 3.86 16.15 -6.02
C PRO A 77 5.21 15.67 -5.46
N LEU A 78 5.91 16.53 -4.73
CA LEU A 78 7.08 16.12 -3.96
C LEU A 78 6.58 15.30 -2.75
N SER A 79 6.93 14.04 -2.71
CA SER A 79 6.70 13.22 -1.51
C SER A 79 7.55 13.76 -0.35
N LEU A 80 7.08 13.57 0.88
CA LEU A 80 7.84 13.91 2.08
C LEU A 80 9.21 13.22 2.06
N GLU A 81 9.25 11.98 1.58
CA GLU A 81 10.45 11.16 1.46
C GLU A 81 11.50 11.76 0.54
N ARG A 82 11.11 12.26 -0.64
CA ARG A 82 12.02 12.95 -1.59
C ARG A 82 12.56 14.25 -1.01
N SER A 83 11.72 15.00 -0.30
CA SER A 83 12.14 16.25 0.34
C SER A 83 13.17 15.99 1.44
N VAL A 84 12.91 15.02 2.31
CA VAL A 84 13.84 14.58 3.36
C VAL A 84 15.11 13.99 2.75
N GLY A 85 14.98 13.15 1.73
CA GLY A 85 16.09 12.57 0.98
C GLY A 85 17.03 13.63 0.41
N SER A 86 16.46 14.69 -0.20
CA SER A 86 17.25 15.81 -0.76
C SER A 86 18.03 16.58 0.32
N ILE A 87 17.45 16.78 1.50
CA ILE A 87 18.14 17.40 2.65
C ILE A 87 19.28 16.50 3.13
N ILE A 88 19.03 15.21 3.29
CA ILE A 88 20.03 14.22 3.70
C ILE A 88 21.18 14.14 2.68
N LEU A 89 20.86 14.20 1.38
CA LEU A 89 21.85 14.24 0.30
C LEU A 89 22.70 15.50 0.35
N TYR A 90 22.10 16.66 0.64
CA TYR A 90 22.82 17.91 0.78
C TYR A 90 23.77 17.88 1.99
N LEU A 91 23.34 17.37 3.14
CA LEU A 91 24.19 17.19 4.33
C LEU A 91 25.35 16.21 4.06
N TRP A 92 25.09 15.14 3.34
CA TRP A 92 26.12 14.21 2.87
C TRP A 92 27.15 14.92 1.99
N LEU A 93 26.69 15.74 1.03
CA LEU A 93 27.57 16.49 0.14
C LEU A 93 28.47 17.46 0.92
N LEU A 94 27.92 18.17 1.92
CA LEU A 94 28.72 19.05 2.79
C LEU A 94 29.79 18.24 3.53
N THR A 95 29.44 17.09 4.07
CA THR A 95 30.37 16.21 4.78
C THR A 95 31.46 15.70 3.84
N LEU A 96 31.11 15.29 2.64
CA LEU A 96 32.07 14.85 1.62
C LEU A 96 33.02 15.98 1.22
N LEU A 97 32.50 17.18 0.89
CA LEU A 97 33.32 18.34 0.52
C LEU A 97 34.30 18.72 1.65
N HIS A 98 33.87 18.56 2.91
CA HIS A 98 34.76 18.83 4.04
C HIS A 98 35.85 17.77 4.20
N THR A 99 35.49 16.50 4.02
CA THR A 99 36.42 15.37 4.08
C THR A 99 37.51 15.40 2.99
N LEU A 100 37.19 15.99 1.82
CA LEU A 100 38.17 16.15 0.73
C LEU A 100 39.21 17.26 1.02
N VAL A 101 38.92 18.20 1.90
CA VAL A 101 39.75 19.38 2.14
C VAL A 101 40.46 19.34 3.49
N ALA A 102 39.85 18.69 4.48
CA ALA A 102 40.32 18.70 5.85
C ALA A 102 40.38 17.28 6.45
N ASN A 103 41.40 17.03 7.26
CA ASN A 103 41.43 15.88 8.15
C ASN A 103 40.56 16.17 9.39
N ALA A 104 40.05 15.11 10.07
CA ALA A 104 39.17 15.26 11.23
C ALA A 104 39.76 16.13 12.36
N GLU A 105 41.09 16.18 12.52
CA GLU A 105 41.79 16.98 13.52
C GLU A 105 41.77 18.48 13.20
N ASN A 106 41.85 18.86 11.92
CA ASN A 106 41.87 20.24 11.46
C ASN A 106 40.53 20.75 10.92
N ALA A 107 39.48 19.91 10.99
CA ALA A 107 38.19 20.19 10.39
C ALA A 107 37.56 21.52 10.82
N GLU A 108 37.65 21.85 12.10
CA GLU A 108 37.11 23.11 12.66
C GLU A 108 37.84 24.35 12.18
N ALA A 109 39.18 24.30 12.12
CA ALA A 109 39.98 25.40 11.63
C ALA A 109 39.75 25.72 10.14
N VAL A 110 39.51 24.69 9.34
CA VAL A 110 39.17 24.83 7.92
C VAL A 110 37.75 25.38 7.74
N ALA A 111 36.80 24.96 8.60
CA ALA A 111 35.41 25.44 8.57
C ALA A 111 35.32 26.95 8.86
N LEU A 112 36.12 27.48 9.79
CA LEU A 112 36.19 28.91 10.10
C LEU A 112 36.53 29.79 8.89
N ASN A 113 37.31 29.24 7.95
CA ASN A 113 37.67 29.94 6.72
C ASN A 113 36.60 29.81 5.61
N GLY A 114 35.47 29.16 5.88
CA GLY A 114 34.40 28.96 4.90
C GLY A 114 34.75 27.99 3.76
N VAL A 115 35.72 27.09 3.97
CA VAL A 115 36.22 26.14 2.97
C VAL A 115 35.60 24.74 3.19
N GLY A 116 35.54 23.95 2.14
CA GLY A 116 34.96 22.59 2.22
C GLY A 116 33.46 22.62 2.49
N GLY A 117 32.97 21.83 3.43
CA GLY A 117 31.56 21.77 3.83
C GLY A 117 31.16 22.68 4.98
N GLY A 118 32.03 23.60 5.39
CA GLY A 118 31.79 24.51 6.50
C GLY A 118 31.62 23.81 7.85
N TYR A 119 31.01 24.51 8.81
CA TYR A 119 30.77 23.97 10.16
C TYR A 119 29.90 22.71 10.15
N ILE A 120 28.87 22.65 9.28
CA ILE A 120 27.99 21.47 9.18
C ILE A 120 28.78 20.26 8.67
N GLY A 121 29.57 20.43 7.60
CA GLY A 121 30.40 19.36 7.08
C GLY A 121 31.45 18.88 8.09
N SER A 122 32.10 19.83 8.84
CA SER A 122 33.06 19.48 9.86
C SER A 122 32.42 18.73 11.04
N LEU A 123 31.23 19.12 11.47
CA LEU A 123 30.48 18.46 12.54
C LEU A 123 30.23 16.98 12.22
N PHE A 124 29.67 16.71 11.05
CA PHE A 124 29.37 15.35 10.63
C PHE A 124 30.64 14.53 10.35
N GLN A 125 31.68 15.14 9.75
CA GLN A 125 32.96 14.47 9.56
C GLN A 125 33.55 14.05 10.89
N ARG A 126 33.68 14.99 11.85
CA ARG A 126 34.21 14.70 13.18
C ARG A 126 33.40 13.62 13.88
N PHE A 127 32.07 13.73 13.87
CA PHE A 127 31.19 12.72 14.46
C PHE A 127 31.46 11.32 13.91
N LEU A 128 31.53 11.18 12.58
CA LEU A 128 31.77 9.89 11.95
C LEU A 128 33.18 9.35 12.25
N TRP A 129 34.21 10.21 12.18
CA TRP A 129 35.59 9.77 12.39
C TRP A 129 35.92 9.47 13.85
N PHE A 130 35.35 10.21 14.79
CA PHE A 130 35.53 9.91 16.21
C PHE A 130 34.72 8.67 16.65
N SER A 131 33.56 8.45 16.07
CA SER A 131 32.71 7.32 16.45
C SER A 131 33.12 5.99 15.80
N LEU A 132 33.57 6.01 14.54
CA LEU A 132 33.79 4.81 13.72
C LEU A 132 35.25 4.65 13.25
N GLY A 133 36.13 5.61 13.58
CA GLY A 133 37.49 5.67 13.05
C GLY A 133 37.52 6.06 11.57
N SER A 134 38.74 6.18 10.98
CA SER A 134 38.89 6.64 9.60
C SER A 134 38.28 5.68 8.58
N ALA A 135 38.52 4.38 8.69
CA ALA A 135 37.97 3.38 7.78
C ALA A 135 36.43 3.27 7.91
N GLY A 136 35.92 3.25 9.16
CA GLY A 136 34.49 3.22 9.42
C GLY A 136 33.77 4.48 8.93
N GLY A 137 34.41 5.65 9.03
CA GLY A 137 33.89 6.93 8.52
C GLY A 137 33.63 6.90 7.01
N TYR A 138 34.56 6.36 6.23
CA TYR A 138 34.35 6.21 4.77
C TYR A 138 33.23 5.22 4.43
N VAL A 139 33.14 4.09 5.14
CA VAL A 139 32.04 3.13 4.94
C VAL A 139 30.70 3.77 5.27
N ALA A 140 30.62 4.53 6.37
CA ALA A 140 29.43 5.26 6.76
C ALA A 140 29.03 6.34 5.74
N LEU A 141 29.98 7.06 5.15
CA LEU A 141 29.72 8.00 4.06
C LEU A 141 29.11 7.31 2.83
N VAL A 142 29.62 6.14 2.44
CA VAL A 142 29.06 5.38 1.31
C VAL A 142 27.63 4.91 1.64
N ALA A 143 27.41 4.35 2.82
CA ALA A 143 26.08 3.93 3.27
C ALA A 143 25.09 5.11 3.32
N TRP A 144 25.54 6.27 3.80
CA TRP A 144 24.76 7.50 3.83
C TRP A 144 24.37 7.96 2.41
N LEU A 145 25.30 7.92 1.44
CA LEU A 145 25.01 8.24 0.05
C LEU A 145 23.92 7.32 -0.53
N ILE A 146 24.04 6.01 -0.30
CA ILE A 146 23.07 5.03 -0.78
C ILE A 146 21.68 5.34 -0.23
N LEU A 147 21.59 5.60 1.08
CA LEU A 147 20.32 5.95 1.73
C LEU A 147 19.76 7.27 1.17
N ALA A 148 20.59 8.30 1.05
CA ALA A 148 20.18 9.60 0.53
C ALA A 148 19.67 9.52 -0.91
N LEU A 149 20.34 8.77 -1.77
CA LEU A 149 19.93 8.56 -3.17
C LEU A 149 18.64 7.74 -3.26
N SER A 150 18.51 6.68 -2.47
CA SER A 150 17.31 5.85 -2.43
C SER A 150 16.08 6.70 -2.08
N MET A 151 16.18 7.55 -1.04
CA MET A 151 15.08 8.45 -0.64
C MET A 151 14.83 9.58 -1.64
N THR A 152 15.88 10.17 -2.24
CA THR A 152 15.74 11.31 -3.17
C THR A 152 15.14 10.89 -4.49
N LEU A 153 15.56 9.73 -5.02
CA LEU A 153 15.11 9.19 -6.30
C LEU A 153 13.85 8.34 -6.16
N ASP A 154 13.46 8.00 -4.94
CA ASP A 154 12.33 7.09 -4.65
C ASP A 154 12.52 5.71 -5.33
N ILE A 155 13.76 5.21 -5.26
CA ILE A 155 14.17 3.93 -5.86
C ILE A 155 14.62 3.01 -4.73
N SER A 156 14.19 1.74 -4.77
CA SER A 156 14.66 0.77 -3.78
C SER A 156 16.17 0.54 -3.90
N VAL A 157 16.83 0.33 -2.74
CA VAL A 157 18.28 0.03 -2.71
C VAL A 157 18.60 -1.18 -3.61
N GLN A 158 17.69 -2.13 -3.70
CA GLN A 158 17.81 -3.34 -4.51
C GLN A 158 17.83 -3.03 -6.02
N ASP A 159 16.97 -2.12 -6.48
CA ASP A 159 16.92 -1.67 -7.87
C ASP A 159 18.13 -0.82 -8.25
N MET A 160 18.63 -0.01 -7.32
CA MET A 160 19.81 0.81 -7.52
C MET A 160 21.07 -0.06 -7.82
N PHE A 161 21.15 -1.26 -7.25
CA PHE A 161 22.26 -2.20 -7.46
C PHE A 161 21.98 -3.28 -8.51
N ARG A 162 20.82 -3.31 -9.14
CA ARG A 162 20.42 -4.31 -10.14
C ARG A 162 21.40 -4.39 -11.34
N TRP A 163 21.98 -3.28 -11.74
CA TRP A 163 22.99 -3.22 -12.79
C TRP A 163 24.36 -3.82 -12.38
N LEU A 164 24.61 -3.94 -11.07
CA LEU A 164 25.84 -4.56 -10.56
C LEU A 164 25.83 -6.08 -10.70
N GLY A 165 24.65 -6.70 -10.75
CA GLY A 165 24.50 -8.15 -10.87
C GLY A 165 25.31 -8.77 -12.02
N PRO A 166 25.17 -8.30 -13.26
CA PRO A 166 25.94 -8.80 -14.39
C PRO A 166 27.44 -8.51 -14.30
N ILE A 167 27.85 -7.42 -13.64
CA ILE A 167 29.26 -7.08 -13.41
C ILE A 167 29.88 -8.02 -12.38
N LEU A 168 29.20 -8.23 -11.25
CA LEU A 168 29.64 -9.17 -10.21
C LEU A 168 29.72 -10.62 -10.74
N ALA A 169 28.77 -11.02 -11.59
CA ALA A 169 28.83 -12.30 -12.24
C ALA A 169 30.08 -12.45 -13.12
N ARG A 170 30.43 -11.45 -13.94
CA ARG A 170 31.66 -11.43 -14.75
C ARG A 170 32.95 -11.46 -13.91
N VAL A 171 32.97 -10.67 -12.81
CA VAL A 171 34.11 -10.65 -11.89
C VAL A 171 34.28 -12.00 -11.20
N ARG A 172 33.18 -12.60 -10.74
CA ARG A 172 33.18 -13.94 -10.15
C ARG A 172 33.73 -14.99 -11.15
N ASP A 173 33.26 -14.96 -12.38
CA ASP A 173 33.67 -15.91 -13.41
C ASP A 173 35.14 -15.72 -13.77
N LEU A 174 35.64 -14.49 -13.82
CA LEU A 174 37.07 -14.17 -14.00
C LEU A 174 37.93 -14.66 -12.82
N LEU A 175 37.45 -14.48 -11.58
CA LEU A 175 38.12 -14.96 -10.37
C LEU A 175 38.14 -16.50 -10.30
N LEU A 176 37.04 -17.16 -10.66
CA LEU A 176 36.97 -18.62 -10.72
C LEU A 176 37.87 -19.20 -11.79
N GLN A 177 38.02 -18.55 -12.96
CA GLN A 177 38.97 -18.90 -13.98
C GLN A 177 40.45 -18.76 -13.52
N ARG A 178 40.77 -17.70 -12.75
CA ARG A 178 42.13 -17.51 -12.20
C ARG A 178 42.47 -18.45 -11.04
N LEU A 179 41.47 -18.91 -10.29
CA LEU A 179 41.67 -19.84 -9.17
C LEU A 179 41.66 -21.33 -9.58
N GLY A 180 41.62 -21.65 -10.89
CA GLY A 180 41.76 -23.02 -11.40
C GLY A 180 40.63 -23.98 -11.01
N ARG A 181 39.49 -23.48 -10.49
CA ARG A 181 38.30 -24.29 -10.26
C ARG A 181 37.41 -24.19 -11.49
N THR A 182 37.67 -25.05 -12.48
CA THR A 182 36.69 -25.34 -13.52
C THR A 182 35.52 -26.05 -12.89
N VAL A 183 34.42 -25.32 -12.65
CA VAL A 183 33.13 -25.95 -12.48
C VAL A 183 32.76 -26.47 -13.86
N SER A 184 32.98 -27.78 -14.08
CA SER A 184 32.44 -28.47 -15.25
C SER A 184 30.91 -28.25 -15.22
N ALA A 185 30.45 -27.43 -16.12
CA ALA A 185 29.05 -27.43 -16.50
C ALA A 185 28.72 -28.85 -17.00
N PRO A 186 27.60 -29.47 -16.61
CA PRO A 186 27.19 -30.72 -17.21
C PRO A 186 27.06 -30.49 -18.71
N ALA A 187 27.83 -31.31 -19.50
CA ALA A 187 27.80 -31.29 -20.95
C ALA A 187 26.32 -31.43 -21.41
N PRO A 188 25.86 -30.58 -22.34
CA PRO A 188 24.58 -30.82 -22.99
C PRO A 188 24.68 -32.18 -23.68
N GLY A 189 23.78 -33.09 -23.33
CA GLY A 189 23.65 -34.37 -24.04
C GLY A 189 23.46 -34.12 -25.54
N PRO A 190 23.93 -35.04 -26.39
CA PRO A 190 23.88 -34.85 -27.84
C PRO A 190 22.43 -34.66 -28.27
N VAL A 191 22.13 -33.51 -28.84
CA VAL A 191 20.90 -33.23 -29.55
C VAL A 191 20.93 -34.09 -30.81
N PRO A 192 19.95 -34.98 -31.06
CA PRO A 192 19.93 -35.70 -32.34
C PRO A 192 19.61 -34.68 -33.45
N GLU A 193 20.60 -34.50 -34.34
CA GLU A 193 20.41 -33.83 -35.62
C GLU A 193 19.43 -34.64 -36.47
N ASN A 194 18.16 -34.29 -36.48
CA ASN A 194 17.21 -34.77 -37.47
C ASN A 194 17.32 -33.90 -38.73
N GLY A 195 18.29 -34.29 -39.59
CA GLY A 195 18.33 -33.84 -40.97
C GLY A 195 17.12 -34.42 -41.73
N PHE A 196 16.25 -33.55 -42.16
CA PHE A 196 15.19 -33.90 -43.13
C PHE A 196 15.82 -34.07 -44.52
N THR A 197 15.94 -35.30 -44.99
CA THR A 197 16.05 -35.63 -46.40
C THR A 197 14.78 -36.34 -46.85
N PRO A 198 14.09 -35.88 -47.89
CA PRO A 198 12.94 -36.60 -48.42
C PRO A 198 13.40 -37.74 -49.31
N LEU A 199 13.18 -38.96 -48.89
CA LEU A 199 13.27 -40.12 -49.78
C LEU A 199 11.93 -40.85 -49.88
N ALA A 200 11.58 -41.09 -51.14
CA ALA A 200 10.38 -41.74 -51.61
C ALA A 200 10.17 -43.14 -51.02
N ALA A 201 8.92 -43.47 -50.84
CA ALA A 201 8.40 -44.74 -50.35
C ALA A 201 8.73 -45.92 -51.27
N PRO A 202 8.84 -47.13 -50.72
CA PRO A 202 8.19 -48.29 -51.33
C PRO A 202 7.13 -48.88 -50.43
N VAL A 203 6.01 -49.12 -51.05
CA VAL A 203 4.85 -49.84 -50.56
C VAL A 203 5.22 -51.28 -50.23
N GLN A 204 4.95 -51.76 -49.01
CA GLN A 204 4.93 -53.18 -48.67
C GLN A 204 3.59 -53.60 -48.06
N PRO A 205 3.12 -54.80 -48.28
CA PRO A 205 1.77 -55.26 -48.00
C PRO A 205 1.54 -55.59 -46.51
N PRO A 206 0.29 -55.71 -46.04
CA PRO A 206 -0.06 -55.74 -44.62
C PRO A 206 0.29 -57.10 -43.99
N ILE A 207 1.04 -57.06 -42.89
CA ILE A 207 1.19 -58.18 -41.96
C ILE A 207 0.11 -58.07 -40.88
N ALA A 208 -0.75 -59.10 -40.84
CA ALA A 208 -1.77 -59.26 -39.83
C ALA A 208 -1.17 -59.58 -38.45
N GLY A 209 -1.70 -58.91 -37.40
CA GLY A 209 -1.65 -59.41 -36.03
C GLY A 209 -0.66 -58.75 -35.08
N ALA A 210 -0.87 -57.45 -34.72
CA ALA A 210 -0.47 -56.92 -33.41
C ALA A 210 -1.65 -56.16 -32.83
N PRO A 211 -1.96 -56.28 -31.52
CA PRO A 211 -3.07 -55.56 -30.93
C PRO A 211 -2.77 -54.07 -30.89
N VAL A 212 -3.59 -53.29 -31.56
CA VAL A 212 -3.56 -51.84 -31.52
C VAL A 212 -3.85 -51.43 -30.07
N PRO A 213 -3.04 -50.55 -29.43
CA PRO A 213 -3.38 -49.99 -28.16
C PRO A 213 -4.70 -49.23 -28.36
N VAL A 214 -5.73 -49.68 -27.68
CA VAL A 214 -7.06 -49.03 -27.63
C VAL A 214 -6.82 -47.68 -26.95
N VAL A 215 -6.73 -46.62 -27.76
CA VAL A 215 -6.93 -45.26 -27.27
C VAL A 215 -8.34 -45.28 -26.66
N PRO A 216 -8.49 -44.99 -25.37
CA PRO A 216 -9.80 -44.91 -24.79
C PRO A 216 -10.57 -43.85 -25.58
N THR A 217 -11.49 -44.26 -26.39
CA THR A 217 -12.52 -43.41 -26.96
C THR A 217 -13.21 -42.78 -25.73
N VAL A 218 -12.94 -41.53 -25.46
CA VAL A 218 -13.71 -40.77 -24.51
C VAL A 218 -15.11 -40.72 -25.08
N THR A 219 -15.90 -41.70 -24.69
CA THR A 219 -17.34 -41.66 -24.86
C THR A 219 -17.77 -40.41 -24.13
N THR A 220 -18.07 -39.36 -24.86
CA THR A 220 -18.75 -38.19 -24.34
C THR A 220 -20.12 -38.70 -23.94
N THR A 221 -20.22 -39.29 -22.77
CA THR A 221 -21.47 -39.45 -22.08
C THR A 221 -22.04 -38.06 -21.99
N VAL A 222 -23.11 -37.78 -22.68
CA VAL A 222 -23.93 -36.59 -22.48
C VAL A 222 -24.28 -36.63 -21.00
N GLY A 223 -23.41 -35.97 -20.19
CA GLY A 223 -23.47 -36.06 -18.75
C GLY A 223 -24.76 -35.47 -18.28
N GLN A 224 -25.44 -36.19 -17.40
CA GLN A 224 -26.46 -35.59 -16.56
C GLN A 224 -25.95 -34.25 -16.04
N PRO A 225 -26.77 -33.18 -15.99
CA PRO A 225 -26.34 -31.89 -15.51
C PRO A 225 -25.71 -32.07 -14.12
N ILE A 226 -24.45 -31.70 -13.98
CA ILE A 226 -23.75 -31.80 -12.72
C ILE A 226 -24.52 -30.95 -11.71
N GLN A 227 -25.06 -31.57 -10.67
CA GLN A 227 -25.71 -30.85 -9.59
C GLN A 227 -24.65 -30.41 -8.61
N TRP A 228 -24.29 -29.12 -8.67
CA TRP A 228 -23.39 -28.51 -7.74
C TRP A 228 -24.03 -28.37 -6.36
N LYS A 229 -23.33 -28.78 -5.31
CA LYS A 229 -23.70 -28.51 -3.91
C LYS A 229 -22.72 -27.51 -3.34
N LEU A 230 -23.26 -26.39 -2.88
CA LEU A 230 -22.41 -25.38 -2.20
C LEU A 230 -21.91 -25.92 -0.87
N PRO A 231 -20.64 -25.66 -0.51
CA PRO A 231 -20.11 -26.04 0.79
C PRO A 231 -20.75 -25.17 1.89
N GLN A 232 -20.83 -25.72 3.09
CA GLN A 232 -21.27 -24.96 4.26
C GLN A 232 -20.08 -24.23 4.89
N SER A 233 -20.30 -23.00 5.36
CA SER A 233 -19.26 -22.20 6.04
C SER A 233 -18.64 -22.96 7.21
N ARG A 234 -19.45 -23.70 7.95
CA ARG A 234 -19.03 -24.50 9.11
C ARG A 234 -18.05 -25.62 8.81
N ASP A 235 -18.10 -26.14 7.59
CA ASP A 235 -17.24 -27.27 7.20
C ASP A 235 -15.85 -26.81 6.75
N ILE A 236 -15.68 -25.50 6.43
CA ILE A 236 -14.49 -24.96 5.78
C ILE A 236 -13.82 -23.90 6.62
N LEU A 237 -14.57 -23.12 7.41
CA LEU A 237 -14.08 -21.97 8.14
C LEU A 237 -14.10 -22.22 9.63
N ASP A 238 -13.01 -21.83 10.30
CA ASP A 238 -12.91 -21.85 11.75
C ASP A 238 -13.73 -20.70 12.36
N ALA A 239 -14.32 -20.96 13.54
CA ALA A 239 -14.98 -19.93 14.33
C ALA A 239 -13.94 -19.00 14.96
N GLY A 240 -14.29 -17.74 15.13
CA GLY A 240 -13.46 -16.79 15.88
C GLY A 240 -13.46 -17.10 17.39
N ASN A 241 -12.43 -16.64 18.04
CA ASN A 241 -12.36 -16.65 19.51
C ASN A 241 -12.89 -15.31 20.01
N ALA A 242 -14.07 -15.30 20.58
CA ALA A 242 -14.52 -14.16 21.37
C ALA A 242 -13.83 -14.26 22.76
N PRO A 243 -12.98 -13.30 23.16
CA PRO A 243 -12.43 -13.30 24.50
C PRO A 243 -13.54 -13.22 25.54
N ALA A 244 -13.32 -13.84 26.70
CA ALA A 244 -14.28 -13.79 27.80
C ALA A 244 -14.50 -12.32 28.22
N ILE A 245 -15.73 -11.85 28.09
CA ILE A 245 -16.08 -10.47 28.36
C ILE A 245 -16.15 -10.26 29.89
N ASN A 246 -15.26 -9.44 30.42
CA ASN A 246 -15.35 -8.99 31.79
C ASN A 246 -16.22 -7.71 31.88
N GLU A 247 -17.50 -7.90 32.11
CA GLU A 247 -18.49 -6.80 32.26
C GLU A 247 -18.08 -5.79 33.34
N ASP A 248 -17.61 -6.29 34.49
CA ASP A 248 -17.21 -5.44 35.61
C ASP A 248 -16.06 -4.51 35.24
N PHE A 249 -15.11 -5.00 34.45
CA PHE A 249 -13.98 -4.22 33.97
C PHE A 249 -14.42 -3.09 33.01
N ILE A 250 -15.37 -3.36 32.13
CA ILE A 250 -15.92 -2.35 31.21
C ILE A 250 -16.67 -1.27 31.99
N GLN A 251 -17.46 -1.66 32.99
CA GLN A 251 -18.16 -0.71 33.85
C GLN A 251 -17.19 0.13 34.71
N GLN A 252 -16.10 -0.44 35.18
CA GLN A 252 -15.04 0.30 35.86
C GLN A 252 -14.39 1.33 34.93
N ARG A 253 -14.09 0.98 33.69
CA ARG A 253 -13.57 1.92 32.67
C ARG A 253 -14.56 3.06 32.39
N ALA A 254 -15.84 2.75 32.26
CA ALA A 254 -16.89 3.78 32.08
C ALA A 254 -16.90 4.78 33.21
N ARG A 255 -16.90 4.33 34.47
CA ARG A 255 -16.83 5.20 35.66
C ARG A 255 -15.53 6.00 35.71
N LEU A 256 -14.41 5.41 35.34
CA LEU A 256 -13.12 6.11 35.32
C LEU A 256 -13.11 7.24 34.28
N ILE A 257 -13.73 7.03 33.09
CA ILE A 257 -13.93 8.08 32.10
C ILE A 257 -14.74 9.25 32.68
N GLU A 258 -15.88 8.96 33.34
CA GLU A 258 -16.73 9.99 33.92
C GLU A 258 -16.00 10.79 35.01
N VAL A 259 -15.33 10.11 35.94
CA VAL A 259 -14.55 10.72 37.00
C VAL A 259 -13.40 11.56 36.45
N THR A 260 -12.68 11.06 35.49
CA THR A 260 -11.57 11.78 34.86
C THR A 260 -12.05 13.04 34.16
N LEU A 261 -13.09 12.94 33.32
CA LEU A 261 -13.68 14.11 32.65
C LEU A 261 -14.18 15.13 33.65
N ALA A 262 -14.83 14.72 34.73
CA ALA A 262 -15.30 15.60 35.78
C ALA A 262 -14.16 16.33 36.52
N SER A 263 -13.04 15.63 36.81
CA SER A 263 -11.87 16.22 37.47
C SER A 263 -11.20 17.33 36.64
N PHE A 264 -11.24 17.21 35.31
CA PHE A 264 -10.76 18.26 34.38
C PHE A 264 -11.85 19.31 34.04
N GLY A 265 -12.95 19.31 34.78
CA GLY A 265 -14.03 20.31 34.62
C GLY A 265 -14.80 20.15 33.31
N ALA A 266 -14.87 18.95 32.78
CA ALA A 266 -15.66 18.55 31.62
C ALA A 266 -16.63 17.40 31.98
N PRO A 267 -17.50 17.54 33.01
CA PRO A 267 -18.38 16.45 33.43
C PRO A 267 -19.22 15.93 32.26
N ALA A 268 -19.25 14.62 32.12
CA ALA A 268 -20.01 13.90 31.11
C ALA A 268 -20.50 12.57 31.70
N GLN A 269 -21.54 12.00 31.12
CA GLN A 269 -22.09 10.71 31.52
C GLN A 269 -21.99 9.72 30.38
N VAL A 270 -21.60 8.47 30.67
CA VAL A 270 -21.61 7.37 29.71
C VAL A 270 -23.06 6.91 29.51
N VAL A 271 -23.58 7.07 28.31
CA VAL A 271 -24.94 6.73 27.93
C VAL A 271 -25.03 5.46 27.07
N GLU A 272 -23.97 5.10 26.39
CA GLU A 272 -23.93 3.91 25.55
C GLU A 272 -22.51 3.31 25.57
N ILE A 273 -22.43 1.98 25.57
CA ILE A 273 -21.17 1.23 25.47
C ILE A 273 -21.30 0.27 24.29
N SER A 274 -20.54 0.54 23.23
CA SER A 274 -20.48 -0.31 22.04
C SER A 274 -19.15 -1.05 22.01
N ARG A 275 -19.18 -2.37 21.88
CA ARG A 275 -18.01 -3.23 21.96
C ARG A 275 -17.64 -3.75 20.60
N GLY A 276 -16.47 -3.37 20.16
CA GLY A 276 -15.85 -3.92 18.95
C GLY A 276 -14.77 -4.96 19.27
N PRO A 277 -14.23 -5.59 18.21
CA PRO A 277 -13.22 -6.64 18.38
C PRO A 277 -11.87 -6.12 18.90
N THR A 278 -11.51 -4.89 18.58
CA THR A 278 -10.21 -4.29 18.94
C THR A 278 -10.33 -3.10 19.89
N ILE A 279 -11.49 -2.43 19.90
CA ILE A 279 -11.77 -1.26 20.73
C ILE A 279 -13.16 -1.36 21.35
N THR A 280 -13.34 -0.68 22.49
CA THR A 280 -14.65 -0.41 23.07
C THR A 280 -14.92 1.09 22.94
N GLN A 281 -16.07 1.46 22.37
CA GLN A 281 -16.52 2.84 22.25
C GLN A 281 -17.48 3.18 23.40
N PHE A 282 -17.11 4.19 24.18
CA PHE A 282 -17.95 4.77 25.22
C PHE A 282 -18.61 6.02 24.68
N GLY A 283 -19.92 6.01 24.52
CA GLY A 283 -20.72 7.16 24.14
C GLY A 283 -20.97 8.06 25.37
N VAL A 284 -20.40 9.26 25.38
CA VAL A 284 -20.53 10.20 26.51
C VAL A 284 -21.37 11.40 26.12
N GLU A 285 -22.32 11.74 26.99
CA GLU A 285 -23.14 12.94 26.86
C GLU A 285 -22.60 14.04 27.77
N PRO A 286 -22.26 15.25 27.22
CA PRO A 286 -21.78 16.37 28.00
C PRO A 286 -22.85 16.86 29.00
N LEU A 287 -22.48 16.98 30.26
CA LEU A 287 -23.36 17.54 31.33
C LEU A 287 -23.21 19.05 31.44
N PHE A 288 -23.99 19.64 32.36
CA PHE A 288 -23.96 21.06 32.63
C PHE A 288 -22.99 21.39 33.76
N VAL A 289 -22.25 22.48 33.60
CA VAL A 289 -21.38 23.07 34.63
C VAL A 289 -22.00 24.40 35.09
N GLU A 290 -22.07 24.61 36.40
CA GLU A 290 -22.48 25.89 36.96
C GLU A 290 -21.29 26.87 36.90
N SER A 291 -21.48 27.98 36.22
CA SER A 291 -20.55 29.10 36.20
C SER A 291 -20.67 29.92 37.47
N ARG A 292 -19.61 30.62 37.90
CA ARG A 292 -19.55 31.48 39.10
C ARG A 292 -20.68 32.54 39.17
N GLY A 293 -21.48 32.71 38.10
CA GLY A 293 -22.63 33.60 38.02
C GLY A 293 -24.01 32.91 38.07
N GLY A 294 -24.10 31.63 38.47
CA GLY A 294 -25.36 30.89 38.56
C GLY A 294 -25.93 30.41 37.20
N THR A 295 -25.28 30.70 36.09
CA THR A 295 -25.70 30.22 34.78
C THR A 295 -25.19 28.79 34.52
N ARG A 296 -26.12 27.90 34.16
CA ARG A 296 -25.78 26.52 33.73
C ARG A 296 -25.36 26.51 32.27
N THR A 297 -24.13 26.14 32.00
CA THR A 297 -23.61 26.03 30.65
C THR A 297 -23.23 24.57 30.35
N ARG A 298 -23.68 24.05 29.22
CA ARG A 298 -23.33 22.70 28.81
C ARG A 298 -21.83 22.63 28.43
N VAL A 299 -21.15 21.56 28.82
CA VAL A 299 -19.76 21.31 28.46
C VAL A 299 -19.62 21.29 26.95
N ARG A 300 -18.62 22.01 26.42
CA ARG A 300 -18.34 22.04 24.98
C ARG A 300 -17.67 20.72 24.54
N VAL A 301 -18.11 20.20 23.42
CA VAL A 301 -17.54 18.97 22.81
C VAL A 301 -16.05 19.11 22.59
N SER A 302 -15.56 20.28 22.15
CA SER A 302 -14.14 20.55 21.96
C SER A 302 -13.31 20.41 23.24
N LYS A 303 -13.91 20.68 24.41
CA LYS A 303 -13.25 20.50 25.70
C LYS A 303 -13.03 19.02 26.02
N ILE A 304 -14.03 18.16 25.74
CA ILE A 304 -13.88 16.71 25.89
C ILE A 304 -12.83 16.20 24.90
N ALA A 305 -12.87 16.65 23.64
CA ALA A 305 -11.92 16.24 22.62
C ALA A 305 -10.46 16.59 22.94
N SER A 306 -10.24 17.71 23.67
CA SER A 306 -8.87 18.11 24.07
C SER A 306 -8.29 17.28 25.22
N LEU A 307 -9.11 16.46 25.91
CA LEU A 307 -8.68 15.63 27.05
C LEU A 307 -8.29 14.19 26.62
N SER A 308 -8.03 13.95 25.34
CA SER A 308 -7.69 12.60 24.84
C SER A 308 -6.46 12.02 25.52
N ASP A 309 -5.43 12.83 25.74
CA ASP A 309 -4.16 12.39 26.33
C ASP A 309 -4.28 12.15 27.85
N ASP A 310 -5.06 13.00 28.53
CA ASP A 310 -5.35 12.83 29.95
C ASP A 310 -6.17 11.56 30.21
N LEU A 311 -7.16 11.29 29.34
CA LEU A 311 -7.94 10.05 29.38
C LEU A 311 -7.07 8.82 29.04
N ALA A 312 -6.17 8.93 28.07
CA ALA A 312 -5.25 7.84 27.74
C ALA A 312 -4.37 7.46 28.93
N LEU A 313 -3.87 8.48 29.65
CA LEU A 313 -3.07 8.27 30.87
C LEU A 313 -3.91 7.64 31.97
N ALA A 314 -5.12 8.16 32.25
CA ALA A 314 -5.99 7.66 33.31
C ALA A 314 -6.43 6.20 33.07
N LEU A 315 -6.67 5.83 31.81
CA LEU A 315 -7.10 4.50 31.40
C LEU A 315 -5.93 3.54 31.14
N ALA A 316 -4.67 3.99 31.32
CA ALA A 316 -3.45 3.25 30.98
C ALA A 316 -3.48 2.71 29.53
N ALA A 317 -4.13 3.45 28.61
CA ALA A 317 -4.27 3.08 27.22
C ALA A 317 -3.18 3.73 26.37
N PRO A 318 -2.59 3.04 25.38
CA PRO A 318 -1.50 3.58 24.56
C PRO A 318 -1.97 4.78 23.71
N ARG A 319 -3.22 4.80 23.31
CA ARG A 319 -3.86 5.86 22.54
C ARG A 319 -5.37 5.76 22.63
N ILE A 320 -6.04 6.91 22.76
CA ILE A 320 -7.50 7.03 22.70
C ILE A 320 -7.87 7.91 21.50
N ARG A 321 -8.97 7.57 20.84
CA ARG A 321 -9.56 8.40 19.79
C ARG A 321 -10.90 8.94 20.25
N ILE A 322 -11.11 10.24 20.06
CA ILE A 322 -12.40 10.88 20.37
C ILE A 322 -13.08 11.27 19.07
N GLN A 323 -14.25 10.69 18.83
CA GLN A 323 -15.09 10.99 17.68
C GLN A 323 -16.24 11.90 18.11
N ALA A 324 -16.28 13.09 17.55
CA ALA A 324 -17.25 14.10 17.96
C ALA A 324 -17.80 14.90 16.77
N PRO A 325 -19.07 14.72 16.39
CA PRO A 325 -20.03 13.74 16.92
C PRO A 325 -19.85 12.34 16.33
N VAL A 326 -20.47 11.33 16.96
CA VAL A 326 -20.64 10.00 16.34
C VAL A 326 -21.77 10.12 15.29
N PRO A 327 -21.57 9.67 14.04
CA PRO A 327 -22.59 9.74 12.99
C PRO A 327 -23.91 9.09 13.41
N GLY A 328 -25.00 9.84 13.29
CA GLY A 328 -26.34 9.35 13.65
C GLY A 328 -26.65 9.28 15.15
N ARG A 329 -25.75 9.78 16.01
CA ARG A 329 -25.91 9.79 17.47
C ARG A 329 -25.68 11.19 18.04
N SER A 330 -26.29 11.45 19.20
CA SER A 330 -26.21 12.75 19.89
C SER A 330 -25.16 12.81 21.00
N TYR A 331 -24.19 11.90 20.99
CA TYR A 331 -23.12 11.81 21.98
C TYR A 331 -21.72 11.87 21.35
N VAL A 332 -20.70 12.02 22.18
CA VAL A 332 -19.28 11.95 21.81
C VAL A 332 -18.80 10.53 22.05
N GLY A 333 -18.19 9.90 21.06
CA GLY A 333 -17.60 8.57 21.17
C GLY A 333 -16.14 8.63 21.65
N ILE A 334 -15.84 7.94 22.73
CA ILE A 334 -14.48 7.72 23.23
C ILE A 334 -14.09 6.28 22.94
N GLU A 335 -13.18 6.09 22.00
CA GLU A 335 -12.69 4.78 21.56
C GLU A 335 -11.46 4.39 22.38
N VAL A 336 -11.60 3.35 23.18
CA VAL A 336 -10.54 2.83 24.07
C VAL A 336 -10.12 1.45 23.56
N PRO A 337 -8.83 1.20 23.30
CA PRO A 337 -8.34 -0.12 22.92
C PRO A 337 -8.70 -1.19 23.97
N ASN A 338 -9.08 -2.37 23.49
CA ASN A 338 -9.30 -3.53 24.34
C ASN A 338 -7.96 -4.09 24.80
N ASP A 339 -7.87 -4.64 26.01
CA ASP A 339 -6.67 -5.28 26.52
C ASP A 339 -6.39 -6.59 25.77
N GLU A 340 -7.46 -7.32 25.43
CA GLU A 340 -7.40 -8.51 24.59
C GLU A 340 -8.17 -8.23 23.28
N MET A 341 -7.51 -8.41 22.16
CA MET A 341 -8.13 -8.26 20.85
C MET A 341 -8.85 -9.55 20.46
N ALA A 342 -10.11 -9.43 20.07
CA ALA A 342 -10.85 -10.54 19.49
C ALA A 342 -10.39 -10.80 18.05
N LEU A 343 -10.21 -12.07 17.70
CA LEU A 343 -9.99 -12.46 16.31
C LEU A 343 -11.33 -12.47 15.59
N VAL A 344 -11.49 -11.56 14.62
CA VAL A 344 -12.66 -11.52 13.73
C VAL A 344 -12.51 -12.60 12.67
N SER A 345 -13.23 -13.71 12.79
CA SER A 345 -13.21 -14.75 11.78
C SER A 345 -14.14 -14.43 10.62
N LEU A 346 -13.77 -14.91 9.42
CA LEU A 346 -14.63 -14.80 8.24
C LEU A 346 -15.97 -15.51 8.47
N ARG A 347 -15.95 -16.64 9.20
CA ARG A 347 -17.14 -17.41 9.55
C ARG A 347 -18.15 -16.61 10.34
N ASP A 348 -17.71 -15.89 11.38
CA ASP A 348 -18.61 -15.12 12.25
C ASP A 348 -19.35 -14.03 11.45
N VAL A 349 -18.64 -13.40 10.50
CA VAL A 349 -19.26 -12.37 9.64
C VAL A 349 -20.21 -13.00 8.63
N VAL A 350 -19.83 -14.10 7.97
CA VAL A 350 -20.66 -14.78 6.97
C VAL A 350 -21.90 -15.43 7.59
N GLU A 351 -21.82 -15.97 8.81
CA GLU A 351 -22.95 -16.55 9.53
C GLU A 351 -23.82 -15.51 10.25
N SER A 352 -23.40 -14.23 10.30
CA SER A 352 -24.20 -13.16 10.92
C SER A 352 -25.57 -13.01 10.23
N GLU A 353 -26.57 -12.67 11.04
CA GLU A 353 -27.94 -12.44 10.56
C GLU A 353 -27.98 -11.36 9.46
N THR A 354 -27.20 -10.31 9.63
CA THR A 354 -27.11 -9.20 8.67
C THR A 354 -26.58 -9.69 7.31
N PHE A 355 -25.51 -10.49 7.30
CA PHE A 355 -24.98 -11.05 6.05
C PHE A 355 -25.99 -12.00 5.40
N GLN A 356 -26.59 -12.89 6.16
CA GLN A 356 -27.54 -13.88 5.63
C GLN A 356 -28.81 -13.25 5.03
N ARG A 357 -29.32 -12.16 5.65
CA ARG A 357 -30.50 -11.44 5.12
C ARG A 357 -30.22 -10.65 3.85
N THR A 358 -29.01 -10.11 3.71
CA THR A 358 -28.65 -9.25 2.57
C THR A 358 -27.79 -9.95 1.52
N ARG A 359 -27.52 -11.25 1.71
CA ARG A 359 -26.69 -12.06 0.85
C ARG A 359 -27.17 -12.03 -0.60
N LYS A 360 -26.26 -11.67 -1.51
CA LYS A 360 -26.40 -11.72 -2.96
C LYS A 360 -25.26 -12.53 -3.57
N GLN A 361 -25.28 -12.73 -4.88
CA GLN A 361 -24.28 -13.56 -5.56
C GLN A 361 -22.86 -13.05 -5.34
N LEU A 362 -22.61 -11.75 -5.51
CA LEU A 362 -21.28 -11.16 -5.34
C LEU A 362 -21.13 -10.40 -4.01
N SER A 363 -21.86 -10.82 -2.95
CA SER A 363 -21.65 -10.31 -1.60
C SER A 363 -20.42 -10.92 -0.96
N PHE A 364 -19.65 -10.09 -0.23
CA PHE A 364 -18.47 -10.50 0.50
C PHE A 364 -18.41 -9.84 1.88
N ALA A 365 -17.80 -10.54 2.83
CA ALA A 365 -17.56 -10.06 4.19
C ALA A 365 -16.23 -9.31 4.27
N LEU A 366 -16.20 -8.19 4.99
CA LEU A 366 -15.00 -7.38 5.23
C LEU A 366 -14.49 -7.49 6.67
N GLY A 367 -15.37 -7.69 7.65
CA GLY A 367 -15.02 -7.74 9.06
C GLY A 367 -16.13 -7.19 9.94
N GLN A 368 -15.75 -6.50 11.01
CA GLN A 368 -16.66 -5.84 11.95
C GLN A 368 -16.24 -4.38 12.14
N ASP A 369 -17.22 -3.52 12.40
CA ASP A 369 -16.97 -2.12 12.75
C ASP A 369 -16.51 -1.99 14.22
N VAL A 370 -16.31 -0.73 14.64
CA VAL A 370 -15.90 -0.40 16.02
C VAL A 370 -16.95 -0.77 17.08
N ALA A 371 -18.18 -1.04 16.68
CA ALA A 371 -19.26 -1.48 17.56
C ALA A 371 -19.51 -3.00 17.47
N GLY A 372 -18.71 -3.74 16.71
CA GLY A 372 -18.87 -5.19 16.53
C GLY A 372 -19.90 -5.60 15.48
N HIS A 373 -20.49 -4.64 14.73
CA HIS A 373 -21.44 -4.97 13.67
C HIS A 373 -20.71 -5.50 12.43
N PRO A 374 -21.24 -6.55 11.80
CA PRO A 374 -20.64 -7.12 10.59
C PRO A 374 -20.71 -6.13 9.42
N ILE A 375 -19.56 -5.91 8.77
CA ILE A 375 -19.42 -5.08 7.58
C ILE A 375 -19.25 -5.96 6.36
N MET A 376 -20.03 -5.66 5.32
CA MET A 376 -20.02 -6.39 4.06
C MET A 376 -20.07 -5.46 2.86
N GLY A 377 -19.62 -5.97 1.72
CA GLY A 377 -19.76 -5.33 0.43
C GLY A 377 -20.51 -6.21 -0.56
N ASN A 378 -20.94 -5.61 -1.67
CA ASN A 378 -21.47 -6.34 -2.83
C ASN A 378 -20.84 -5.77 -4.10
N LEU A 379 -20.08 -6.59 -4.81
CA LEU A 379 -19.37 -6.20 -6.02
C LEU A 379 -20.32 -5.82 -7.16
N GLU A 380 -21.56 -6.35 -7.19
CA GLU A 380 -22.55 -5.96 -8.20
C GLU A 380 -22.89 -4.47 -8.18
N ASN A 381 -22.74 -3.82 -7.03
CA ASN A 381 -23.02 -2.39 -6.84
C ASN A 381 -21.81 -1.50 -7.12
N MET A 382 -20.67 -2.08 -7.49
CA MET A 382 -19.40 -1.41 -7.72
C MET A 382 -18.98 -1.63 -9.16
N PRO A 383 -18.51 -0.60 -9.90
CA PRO A 383 -17.88 -0.80 -11.21
C PRO A 383 -16.67 -1.72 -11.10
N HIS A 384 -15.76 -1.38 -10.17
CA HIS A 384 -14.57 -2.13 -9.80
C HIS A 384 -14.28 -1.91 -8.32
N LEU A 385 -13.51 -2.81 -7.71
CA LEU A 385 -13.02 -2.70 -6.34
C LEU A 385 -11.50 -2.65 -6.36
N LEU A 386 -10.93 -1.54 -5.89
CA LEU A 386 -9.49 -1.40 -5.67
C LEU A 386 -9.17 -1.63 -4.19
N ILE A 387 -8.25 -2.56 -3.91
CA ILE A 387 -7.76 -2.86 -2.57
C ILE A 387 -6.31 -2.44 -2.50
N ALA A 388 -6.00 -1.45 -1.66
CA ALA A 388 -4.66 -0.93 -1.48
C ALA A 388 -4.20 -1.08 -0.03
N GLY A 389 -2.89 -1.29 0.16
CA GLY A 389 -2.29 -1.39 1.49
C GLY A 389 -0.80 -1.70 1.42
N THR A 390 -0.07 -1.32 2.47
CA THR A 390 1.34 -1.65 2.62
C THR A 390 1.54 -3.14 2.89
N THR A 391 2.76 -3.64 2.74
CA THR A 391 3.10 -5.03 3.09
C THR A 391 2.71 -5.32 4.54
N GLY A 392 2.02 -6.43 4.77
CA GLY A 392 1.53 -6.82 6.10
C GLY A 392 0.21 -6.14 6.53
N SER A 393 -0.40 -5.27 5.70
CA SER A 393 -1.68 -4.63 6.02
C SER A 393 -2.91 -5.54 5.94
N GLY A 394 -2.75 -6.76 5.38
CA GLY A 394 -3.84 -7.70 5.20
C GLY A 394 -4.50 -7.68 3.81
N LYS A 395 -3.89 -7.04 2.79
CA LYS A 395 -4.39 -7.02 1.40
C LYS A 395 -4.75 -8.44 0.91
N SER A 396 -3.82 -9.38 1.00
CA SER A 396 -4.00 -10.77 0.55
C SER A 396 -5.07 -11.50 1.37
N VAL A 397 -5.15 -11.23 2.67
CA VAL A 397 -6.20 -11.80 3.54
C VAL A 397 -7.58 -11.30 3.07
N CYS A 398 -7.71 -10.01 2.76
CA CYS A 398 -8.95 -9.43 2.26
C CYS A 398 -9.35 -10.04 0.90
N VAL A 399 -8.41 -10.17 -0.04
CA VAL A 399 -8.66 -10.79 -1.36
C VAL A 399 -9.10 -12.24 -1.20
N ASN A 400 -8.41 -13.04 -0.37
CA ASN A 400 -8.78 -14.41 -0.06
C ASN A 400 -10.17 -14.51 0.57
N SER A 401 -10.51 -13.61 1.51
CA SER A 401 -11.84 -13.56 2.12
C SER A 401 -12.94 -13.31 1.10
N ILE A 402 -12.69 -12.41 0.12
CA ILE A 402 -13.63 -12.12 -0.97
C ILE A 402 -13.82 -13.36 -1.87
N ILE A 403 -12.73 -14.01 -2.27
CA ILE A 403 -12.78 -15.23 -3.08
C ILE A 403 -13.58 -16.32 -2.38
N ILE A 404 -13.29 -16.56 -1.10
CA ILE A 404 -13.99 -17.57 -0.30
C ILE A 404 -15.49 -17.25 -0.20
N CYS A 405 -15.86 -15.99 0.05
CA CYS A 405 -17.26 -15.57 0.04
C CYS A 405 -17.94 -15.85 -1.29
N PHE A 406 -17.27 -15.59 -2.42
CA PHE A 406 -17.81 -15.87 -3.74
C PHE A 406 -17.99 -17.38 -3.97
N LEU A 407 -17.05 -18.21 -3.55
CA LEU A 407 -17.13 -19.67 -3.67
C LEU A 407 -18.20 -20.27 -2.76
N LEU A 408 -18.45 -19.69 -1.59
CA LEU A 408 -19.54 -20.10 -0.70
C LEU A 408 -20.93 -19.69 -1.22
N ASN A 409 -21.00 -18.65 -2.06
CA ASN A 409 -22.26 -18.09 -2.51
C ASN A 409 -22.70 -18.57 -3.91
N ASN A 410 -21.77 -19.07 -4.72
CA ASN A 410 -22.03 -19.34 -6.14
C ASN A 410 -21.58 -20.73 -6.57
N THR A 411 -22.33 -21.31 -7.46
CA THR A 411 -21.90 -22.48 -8.23
C THR A 411 -21.07 -22.05 -9.45
N PRO A 412 -20.30 -22.96 -10.09
CA PRO A 412 -19.60 -22.65 -11.34
C PRO A 412 -20.51 -22.21 -12.50
N ASP A 413 -21.82 -22.50 -12.42
CA ASP A 413 -22.82 -22.05 -13.40
C ASP A 413 -23.31 -20.62 -13.12
N ASP A 414 -23.03 -20.09 -11.89
CA ASP A 414 -23.38 -18.73 -11.47
C ASP A 414 -22.22 -17.78 -11.60
N LEU A 415 -20.99 -18.27 -11.34
CA LEU A 415 -19.77 -17.45 -11.28
C LEU A 415 -18.60 -18.16 -11.94
N ARG A 416 -17.86 -17.42 -12.75
CA ARG A 416 -16.57 -17.81 -13.29
C ARG A 416 -15.51 -16.79 -12.90
N LEU A 417 -14.32 -17.28 -12.60
CA LEU A 417 -13.18 -16.48 -12.13
C LEU A 417 -12.04 -16.53 -13.13
N VAL A 418 -11.37 -15.39 -13.29
CA VAL A 418 -10.04 -15.26 -13.89
C VAL A 418 -9.14 -14.70 -12.79
N LEU A 419 -8.14 -15.46 -12.38
CA LEU A 419 -7.18 -15.07 -11.35
C LEU A 419 -5.84 -14.75 -12.01
N VAL A 420 -5.26 -13.62 -11.61
CA VAL A 420 -3.98 -13.10 -12.11
C VAL A 420 -3.04 -12.92 -10.93
N ASP A 421 -1.93 -13.66 -10.93
CA ASP A 421 -0.91 -13.66 -9.87
C ASP A 421 0.49 -13.70 -10.47
N PRO A 422 1.04 -12.53 -10.87
CA PRO A 422 2.37 -12.46 -11.47
C PRO A 422 3.49 -12.96 -10.54
N LYS A 423 3.30 -12.80 -9.23
CA LYS A 423 4.26 -13.20 -8.20
C LYS A 423 4.21 -14.68 -7.85
N ARG A 424 3.16 -15.40 -8.26
CA ARG A 424 2.94 -16.84 -8.00
C ARG A 424 2.87 -17.19 -6.50
N VAL A 425 2.38 -16.29 -5.66
CA VAL A 425 2.43 -16.46 -4.20
C VAL A 425 1.02 -16.60 -3.60
N GLU A 426 0.09 -15.76 -4.02
CA GLU A 426 -1.17 -15.55 -3.30
C GLU A 426 -2.34 -16.36 -3.88
N LEU A 427 -2.46 -16.45 -5.21
CA LEU A 427 -3.65 -17.01 -5.86
C LEU A 427 -3.41 -18.36 -6.53
N THR A 428 -2.17 -18.80 -6.68
CA THR A 428 -1.84 -20.08 -7.34
C THR A 428 -2.42 -21.30 -6.63
N GLY A 429 -2.69 -21.20 -5.32
CA GLY A 429 -3.36 -22.24 -4.52
C GLY A 429 -4.80 -22.55 -4.96
N TYR A 430 -5.43 -21.64 -5.72
CA TYR A 430 -6.78 -21.84 -6.25
C TYR A 430 -6.81 -22.63 -7.57
N ASN A 431 -5.67 -23.02 -8.13
CA ASN A 431 -5.65 -23.83 -9.33
C ASN A 431 -6.45 -25.15 -9.13
N GLY A 432 -7.29 -25.46 -10.10
CA GLY A 432 -8.12 -26.68 -10.08
C GLY A 432 -9.53 -26.49 -9.54
N ILE A 433 -9.89 -25.34 -8.97
CA ILE A 433 -11.29 -25.10 -8.60
C ILE A 433 -12.18 -24.99 -9.85
N PRO A 434 -13.41 -25.52 -9.82
CA PRO A 434 -14.28 -25.59 -11.01
C PRO A 434 -14.80 -24.21 -11.47
N HIS A 435 -14.63 -23.16 -10.68
CA HIS A 435 -15.02 -21.79 -11.01
C HIS A 435 -14.04 -21.11 -11.96
N LEU A 436 -12.78 -21.56 -12.04
CA LEU A 436 -11.79 -20.96 -12.94
C LEU A 436 -12.15 -21.21 -14.41
N LEU A 437 -11.96 -20.18 -15.24
CA LEU A 437 -12.04 -20.31 -16.71
C LEU A 437 -10.78 -20.94 -17.30
N GLY A 438 -9.66 -20.81 -16.63
CA GLY A 438 -8.38 -21.40 -16.96
C GLY A 438 -7.46 -21.39 -15.74
N PRO A 439 -6.25 -21.93 -15.82
CA PRO A 439 -5.28 -21.84 -14.74
C PRO A 439 -5.01 -20.38 -14.35
N VAL A 440 -4.57 -20.16 -13.10
CA VAL A 440 -4.15 -18.83 -12.65
C VAL A 440 -3.09 -18.27 -13.59
N VAL A 441 -3.34 -17.06 -14.10
CA VAL A 441 -2.46 -16.42 -15.09
C VAL A 441 -1.28 -15.80 -14.35
N VAL A 442 -0.08 -16.30 -14.65
CA VAL A 442 1.17 -15.88 -13.99
C VAL A 442 2.15 -15.21 -14.95
N GLU A 443 1.95 -15.38 -16.26
CA GLU A 443 2.81 -14.81 -17.29
C GLU A 443 2.21 -13.51 -17.82
N MET A 444 2.98 -12.43 -17.84
CA MET A 444 2.50 -11.09 -18.17
C MET A 444 1.87 -10.99 -19.56
N ASP A 445 2.47 -11.63 -20.57
CA ASP A 445 1.94 -11.65 -21.94
C ASP A 445 0.53 -12.27 -21.99
N ARG A 446 0.29 -13.27 -21.14
CA ARG A 446 -1.01 -13.92 -21.03
C ARG A 446 -2.02 -13.10 -20.26
N VAL A 447 -1.56 -12.26 -19.31
CA VAL A 447 -2.45 -11.38 -18.55
C VAL A 447 -3.13 -10.39 -19.50
N ILE A 448 -2.35 -9.73 -20.37
CA ILE A 448 -2.88 -8.79 -21.36
C ILE A 448 -3.90 -9.50 -22.26
N GLY A 449 -3.55 -10.70 -22.73
CA GLY A 449 -4.46 -11.53 -23.54
C GLY A 449 -5.76 -11.89 -22.81
N ALA A 450 -5.69 -12.21 -21.53
CA ALA A 450 -6.86 -12.50 -20.69
C ALA A 450 -7.76 -11.26 -20.51
N LEU A 451 -7.19 -10.10 -20.25
CA LEU A 451 -7.93 -8.84 -20.14
C LEU A 451 -8.61 -8.46 -21.45
N GLN A 452 -7.90 -8.53 -22.58
CA GLN A 452 -8.47 -8.30 -23.90
C GLN A 452 -9.60 -9.30 -24.25
N TRP A 453 -9.48 -10.56 -23.80
CA TRP A 453 -10.54 -11.54 -23.95
C TRP A 453 -11.77 -11.15 -23.14
N MET A 454 -11.60 -10.68 -21.90
CA MET A 454 -12.69 -10.21 -21.06
C MET A 454 -13.46 -9.04 -21.69
N THR A 455 -12.75 -8.07 -22.26
CA THR A 455 -13.37 -6.94 -22.98
C THR A 455 -14.21 -7.42 -24.16
N ARG A 456 -13.69 -8.35 -24.96
CA ARG A 456 -14.43 -8.95 -26.07
C ARG A 456 -15.65 -9.76 -25.61
N GLU A 457 -15.52 -10.49 -24.51
CA GLU A 457 -16.66 -11.24 -23.94
C GLU A 457 -17.73 -10.27 -23.38
N MET A 458 -17.33 -9.16 -22.78
CA MET A 458 -18.23 -8.09 -22.35
C MET A 458 -19.03 -7.54 -23.53
N ASP A 459 -18.37 -7.14 -24.61
CA ASP A 459 -19.03 -6.64 -25.83
C ASP A 459 -20.00 -7.65 -26.43
N LYS A 460 -19.59 -8.92 -26.50
CA LYS A 460 -20.45 -10.01 -26.95
C LYS A 460 -21.71 -10.12 -26.10
N ARG A 461 -21.58 -10.05 -24.79
CA ARG A 461 -22.72 -10.10 -23.86
C ARG A 461 -23.64 -8.90 -24.01
N TYR A 462 -23.12 -7.70 -24.22
CA TYR A 462 -23.94 -6.53 -24.54
C TYR A 462 -24.77 -6.74 -25.79
N HIS A 463 -24.21 -7.34 -26.84
CA HIS A 463 -24.95 -7.67 -28.04
C HIS A 463 -26.05 -8.75 -27.77
N GLU A 464 -25.77 -9.74 -26.94
CA GLU A 464 -26.76 -10.75 -26.54
C GLU A 464 -27.88 -10.14 -25.69
N PHE A 465 -27.56 -9.24 -24.77
CA PHE A 465 -28.55 -8.51 -23.96
C PHE A 465 -29.45 -7.64 -24.86
N ALA A 466 -28.86 -6.93 -25.80
CA ALA A 466 -29.62 -6.10 -26.74
C ALA A 466 -30.63 -6.91 -27.59
N LYS A 467 -30.25 -8.11 -28.06
CA LYS A 467 -31.12 -8.97 -28.85
C LYS A 467 -32.43 -9.35 -28.14
N VAL A 468 -32.35 -9.52 -26.82
CA VAL A 468 -33.52 -9.91 -25.99
C VAL A 468 -34.11 -8.71 -25.22
N GLY A 469 -33.60 -7.51 -25.43
CA GLY A 469 -34.02 -6.30 -24.73
C GLY A 469 -33.73 -6.31 -23.23
N ALA A 470 -32.72 -7.05 -22.79
CA ALA A 470 -32.28 -7.07 -21.39
C ALA A 470 -31.35 -5.90 -21.06
N ARG A 471 -31.48 -5.35 -19.85
CA ARG A 471 -30.68 -4.21 -19.40
C ARG A 471 -29.39 -4.60 -18.68
N ASN A 472 -29.36 -5.78 -18.09
CA ASN A 472 -28.26 -6.32 -17.32
C ASN A 472 -28.32 -7.86 -17.29
N ILE A 473 -27.29 -8.49 -16.69
CA ILE A 473 -27.19 -9.95 -16.61
C ILE A 473 -28.35 -10.58 -15.82
N ALA A 474 -28.87 -9.93 -14.79
CA ALA A 474 -29.97 -10.45 -13.98
C ALA A 474 -31.28 -10.48 -14.81
N ASP A 475 -31.58 -9.42 -15.55
CA ASP A 475 -32.74 -9.35 -16.47
C ASP A 475 -32.58 -10.37 -17.61
N TYR A 476 -31.39 -10.49 -18.20
CA TYR A 476 -31.09 -11.49 -19.20
C TYR A 476 -31.34 -12.91 -18.67
N ASN A 477 -30.73 -13.26 -17.54
CA ASN A 477 -30.88 -14.60 -16.94
C ASN A 477 -32.33 -14.90 -16.53
N GLY A 478 -33.07 -13.89 -16.07
CA GLY A 478 -34.50 -14.03 -15.78
C GLY A 478 -35.30 -14.43 -17.02
N ARG A 479 -35.03 -13.79 -18.17
CA ARG A 479 -35.70 -14.11 -19.46
C ARG A 479 -35.28 -15.48 -20.00
N MET A 480 -33.96 -15.80 -19.91
CA MET A 480 -33.47 -17.12 -20.36
C MET A 480 -34.02 -18.27 -19.52
N LYS A 481 -34.23 -18.07 -18.22
CA LYS A 481 -34.90 -19.07 -17.36
C LYS A 481 -36.32 -19.36 -17.79
N LEU A 482 -37.09 -18.33 -18.20
CA LEU A 482 -38.46 -18.50 -18.73
C LEU A 482 -38.48 -19.27 -20.05
N GLN A 483 -37.41 -19.15 -20.85
CA GLN A 483 -37.28 -19.86 -22.14
C GLN A 483 -36.63 -21.23 -22.01
N GLY A 484 -36.26 -21.68 -20.79
CA GLY A 484 -35.59 -22.97 -20.59
C GLY A 484 -34.14 -23.01 -21.12
N THR A 485 -33.54 -21.85 -21.41
CA THR A 485 -32.18 -21.73 -21.93
C THR A 485 -31.16 -21.51 -20.82
N LYS A 486 -29.87 -21.81 -21.11
CA LYS A 486 -28.79 -21.70 -20.14
C LYS A 486 -28.54 -20.23 -19.73
N LYS A 487 -28.43 -19.99 -18.44
CA LYS A 487 -28.05 -18.69 -17.88
C LYS A 487 -26.56 -18.36 -18.15
N LEU A 488 -26.23 -17.09 -18.17
CA LEU A 488 -24.86 -16.63 -18.21
C LEU A 488 -24.30 -16.43 -16.77
N PRO A 489 -23.09 -16.94 -16.47
CA PRO A 489 -22.44 -16.71 -15.19
C PRO A 489 -21.91 -15.27 -15.10
N HIS A 490 -21.81 -14.74 -13.87
CA HIS A 490 -20.96 -13.59 -13.62
C HIS A 490 -19.51 -13.93 -13.96
N LEU A 491 -18.77 -12.97 -14.51
CA LEU A 491 -17.34 -13.08 -14.74
C LEU A 491 -16.63 -12.06 -13.84
N VAL A 492 -15.73 -12.55 -12.99
CA VAL A 492 -14.94 -11.71 -12.09
C VAL A 492 -13.47 -11.96 -12.35
N VAL A 493 -12.73 -10.88 -12.57
CA VAL A 493 -11.27 -10.88 -12.67
C VAL A 493 -10.69 -10.40 -11.35
N ILE A 494 -9.72 -11.13 -10.81
CA ILE A 494 -9.01 -10.75 -9.60
C ILE A 494 -7.52 -10.67 -9.94
N ILE A 495 -6.94 -9.50 -9.73
CA ILE A 495 -5.52 -9.21 -9.97
C ILE A 495 -4.88 -8.97 -8.62
N ASP A 496 -3.91 -9.78 -8.24
CA ASP A 496 -3.23 -9.63 -6.94
C ASP A 496 -2.40 -8.35 -6.88
N GLU A 497 -1.63 -8.05 -7.92
CA GLU A 497 -0.76 -6.88 -7.95
C GLU A 497 -0.93 -6.10 -9.26
N LEU A 498 -1.76 -5.06 -9.20
CA LEU A 498 -2.00 -4.20 -10.37
C LEU A 498 -0.75 -3.38 -10.76
N ALA A 499 0.08 -3.03 -9.77
CA ALA A 499 1.28 -2.24 -10.02
C ALA A 499 2.26 -2.93 -10.97
N ASP A 500 2.39 -4.27 -10.89
CA ASP A 500 3.27 -5.02 -11.79
C ASP A 500 2.79 -4.93 -13.25
N LEU A 501 1.49 -4.92 -13.48
CA LEU A 501 0.90 -4.72 -14.82
C LEU A 501 1.12 -3.30 -15.34
N MET A 502 0.94 -2.30 -14.48
CA MET A 502 1.14 -0.89 -14.82
C MET A 502 2.62 -0.57 -15.11
N MET A 503 3.55 -1.32 -14.54
CA MET A 503 4.98 -1.16 -14.82
C MET A 503 5.41 -1.74 -16.17
N ILE A 504 4.78 -2.84 -16.62
CA ILE A 504 5.19 -3.58 -17.82
C ILE A 504 4.44 -3.12 -19.06
N ALA A 505 3.13 -2.91 -18.94
CA ALA A 505 2.24 -2.55 -20.05
C ALA A 505 1.19 -1.51 -19.60
N PRO A 506 1.62 -0.27 -19.27
CA PRO A 506 0.71 0.75 -18.73
C PRO A 506 -0.44 1.08 -19.68
N ASP A 507 -0.13 1.36 -20.94
CA ASP A 507 -1.13 1.81 -21.93
C ASP A 507 -2.20 0.75 -22.23
N GLU A 508 -1.80 -0.53 -22.30
CA GLU A 508 -2.71 -1.64 -22.57
C GLU A 508 -3.57 -1.97 -21.34
N THR A 509 -2.95 -1.92 -20.17
CA THR A 509 -3.65 -2.16 -18.90
C THR A 509 -4.69 -1.07 -18.64
N GLU A 510 -4.32 0.21 -18.77
CA GLU A 510 -5.21 1.34 -18.56
C GLU A 510 -6.40 1.35 -19.54
N LYS A 511 -6.17 1.01 -20.81
CA LYS A 511 -7.25 0.93 -21.81
C LYS A 511 -8.22 -0.22 -21.57
N THR A 512 -7.76 -1.28 -20.90
CA THR A 512 -8.55 -2.50 -20.74
C THR A 512 -9.34 -2.51 -19.44
N ILE A 513 -8.83 -1.86 -18.38
CA ILE A 513 -9.51 -1.66 -17.10
C ILE A 513 -10.45 -0.44 -17.19
#